data_7ccf84541b514c6dc0fabbe1eda1662e
#
_entry.id   7ccf84541b514c6dc0fabbe1eda1662e
#
_cell.length_a   1.000
_cell.length_b   1.000
_cell.length_c   1.000
_cell.angle_alpha   90.00
_cell.angle_beta   90.00
_cell.angle_gamma   90.00
#
_symmetry.space_group_name_H-M   'P 1'
#
loop_
_entity.id
_entity.type
_entity.pdbx_description
1 polymer ?
#
loop_
_entity_poly.entity_id
_entity_poly.type
_entity_poly.pdbx_seq_one_letter_code
_entity_poly.pdbx_strand_id
1 'polypeptide(L)'
;MISFIVPAHNEEFELSSTLAAIHAAASGAAEPYEVIVVDDASTDATPEIAAQASAKVVPINRRQIAAARNAGARAAQGEYLFFVDADTRINRAHVIDAIAAMDACYAGGSARVAMDGFVPMWGRVLLRGFSGLYFGLNLGAGAFLFTTRRNFEAIGGFDEQYFVGEEVYFSLELRKLGRFKVLREPIVTSGRKLRMYPAKQFLREFFGVVVAGPRGARSRSKLRLWYDGKRENQVAERGDGCRRPDYDARLLKRLLRLK
;
A
#
# COMPACT_ATOMS: atom_id res chain seq x y z
N MET A 1 -8.91 6.63 18.51
CA MET A 1 -7.89 7.38 17.73
C MET A 1 -7.28 6.49 16.69
N ILE A 2 -7.05 7.01 15.49
CA ILE A 2 -6.52 6.30 14.33
C ILE A 2 -5.05 6.70 14.10
N SER A 3 -4.17 5.76 13.77
CA SER A 3 -2.83 6.04 13.27
C SER A 3 -2.68 5.51 11.84
N PHE A 4 -2.46 6.41 10.88
CA PHE A 4 -2.10 6.07 9.51
C PHE A 4 -0.58 5.98 9.39
N ILE A 5 -0.09 4.83 8.97
CA ILE A 5 1.33 4.51 8.85
C ILE A 5 1.65 4.35 7.37
N VAL A 6 2.51 5.22 6.86
CA VAL A 6 2.87 5.30 5.45
C VAL A 6 4.36 4.99 5.30
N PRO A 7 4.74 3.77 4.90
CA PRO A 7 6.13 3.46 4.57
C PRO A 7 6.50 4.17 3.26
N ALA A 8 7.59 4.91 3.25
CA ALA A 8 8.02 5.67 2.08
C ALA A 8 9.53 5.50 1.81
N HIS A 9 9.88 5.42 0.51
CA HIS A 9 11.26 5.49 0.03
C HIS A 9 11.27 6.03 -1.39
N ASN A 10 11.76 7.27 -1.57
CA ASN A 10 11.79 7.97 -2.85
C ASN A 10 10.40 8.04 -3.52
N GLU A 11 9.43 8.61 -2.83
CA GLU A 11 8.03 8.73 -3.26
C GLU A 11 7.58 10.18 -3.44
N GLU A 12 8.50 11.11 -3.76
CA GLU A 12 8.23 12.55 -3.90
C GLU A 12 7.07 12.86 -4.88
N PHE A 13 6.82 12.01 -5.89
CA PHE A 13 5.78 12.24 -6.89
C PHE A 13 4.38 11.78 -6.46
N GLU A 14 4.28 10.78 -5.58
CA GLU A 14 3.00 10.16 -5.20
C GLU A 14 2.56 10.54 -3.77
N LEU A 15 3.53 10.79 -2.88
CA LEU A 15 3.27 10.95 -1.46
C LEU A 15 2.29 12.09 -1.14
N SER A 16 2.42 13.23 -1.83
CA SER A 16 1.52 14.38 -1.60
C SER A 16 0.04 14.03 -1.84
N SER A 17 -0.25 13.29 -2.93
CA SER A 17 -1.61 12.87 -3.26
C SER A 17 -2.15 11.81 -2.29
N THR A 18 -1.28 10.93 -1.82
CA THR A 18 -1.61 9.92 -0.80
C THR A 18 -1.96 10.57 0.54
N LEU A 19 -1.13 11.51 1.02
CA LEU A 19 -1.37 12.21 2.28
C LEU A 19 -2.64 13.06 2.22
N ALA A 20 -2.88 13.76 1.11
CA ALA A 20 -4.14 14.50 0.90
C ALA A 20 -5.38 13.58 0.96
N ALA A 21 -5.30 12.39 0.35
CA ALA A 21 -6.37 11.40 0.40
C ALA A 21 -6.60 10.86 1.82
N ILE A 22 -5.53 10.60 2.59
CA ILE A 22 -5.61 10.16 3.99
C ILE A 22 -6.28 11.24 4.84
N HIS A 23 -5.84 12.51 4.75
CA HIS A 23 -6.44 13.60 5.51
C HIS A 23 -7.94 13.80 5.17
N ALA A 24 -8.31 13.73 3.88
CA ALA A 24 -9.69 13.83 3.46
C ALA A 24 -10.54 12.65 3.99
N ALA A 25 -10.00 11.43 3.97
CA ALA A 25 -10.68 10.24 4.47
C ALA A 25 -10.86 10.27 5.99
N ALA A 26 -9.82 10.68 6.73
CA ALA A 26 -9.80 10.74 8.18
C ALA A 26 -10.71 11.82 8.75
N SER A 27 -10.69 13.03 8.16
CA SER A 27 -11.54 14.16 8.59
C SER A 27 -13.05 13.81 8.55
N GLY A 28 -13.44 12.86 7.70
CA GLY A 28 -14.82 12.39 7.63
C GLY A 28 -15.19 11.29 8.63
N ALA A 29 -14.22 10.72 9.38
CA ALA A 29 -14.47 9.56 10.24
C ALA A 29 -14.88 9.92 11.69
N ALA A 30 -14.89 11.21 12.06
CA ALA A 30 -15.21 11.73 13.40
C ALA A 30 -14.31 11.18 14.54
N GLU A 31 -13.17 10.57 14.20
CA GLU A 31 -12.18 10.04 15.14
C GLU A 31 -10.90 10.89 15.10
N PRO A 32 -10.27 11.18 16.24
CA PRO A 32 -8.93 11.78 16.25
C PRO A 32 -7.95 10.90 15.48
N TYR A 33 -7.06 11.51 14.72
CA TYR A 33 -6.08 10.77 13.95
C TYR A 33 -4.70 11.42 13.92
N GLU A 34 -3.71 10.63 13.62
CA GLU A 34 -2.35 11.03 13.28
C GLU A 34 -1.90 10.36 11.98
N VAL A 35 -0.97 11.00 11.29
CA VAL A 35 -0.31 10.46 10.11
C VAL A 35 1.17 10.35 10.38
N ILE A 36 1.73 9.15 10.16
CA ILE A 36 3.14 8.83 10.37
C ILE A 36 3.73 8.36 9.05
N VAL A 37 4.65 9.12 8.50
CA VAL A 37 5.44 8.72 7.34
C VAL A 37 6.75 8.15 7.84
N VAL A 38 7.01 6.89 7.52
CA VAL A 38 8.29 6.24 7.83
C VAL A 38 9.19 6.36 6.62
N ASP A 39 10.13 7.31 6.70
CA ASP A 39 11.10 7.54 5.64
C ASP A 39 12.25 6.53 5.74
N ASP A 40 12.30 5.58 4.80
CA ASP A 40 13.32 4.55 4.77
C ASP A 40 14.51 4.95 3.87
N ALA A 41 15.27 5.96 4.33
CA ALA A 41 16.45 6.50 3.68
C ALA A 41 16.17 7.01 2.24
N SER A 42 15.18 7.89 2.09
CA SER A 42 14.95 8.61 0.83
C SER A 42 16.10 9.57 0.51
N THR A 43 16.29 9.80 -0.78
CA THR A 43 17.30 10.72 -1.33
C THR A 43 16.67 11.83 -2.17
N ASP A 44 15.35 11.90 -2.21
CA ASP A 44 14.50 12.87 -2.87
C ASP A 44 13.74 13.73 -1.84
N ALA A 45 12.77 14.53 -2.26
CA ALA A 45 11.99 15.41 -1.41
C ALA A 45 10.90 14.69 -0.57
N THR A 46 10.95 13.37 -0.43
CA THR A 46 9.95 12.59 0.33
C THR A 46 9.76 13.08 1.78
N PRO A 47 10.83 13.25 2.61
CA PRO A 47 10.67 13.66 4.00
C PRO A 47 10.15 15.10 4.13
N GLU A 48 10.56 16.02 3.24
CA GLU A 48 10.09 17.40 3.21
C GLU A 48 8.59 17.48 2.88
N ILE A 49 8.13 16.70 1.90
CA ILE A 49 6.71 16.60 1.51
C ILE A 49 5.88 16.06 2.70
N ALA A 50 6.39 15.05 3.39
CA ALA A 50 5.72 14.49 4.57
C ALA A 50 5.56 15.55 5.68
N ALA A 51 6.63 16.27 5.98
CA ALA A 51 6.62 17.34 6.99
C ALA A 51 5.66 18.49 6.62
N GLN A 52 5.64 18.92 5.35
CA GLN A 52 4.73 19.96 4.86
C GLN A 52 3.26 19.54 4.96
N ALA A 53 2.97 18.24 4.84
CA ALA A 53 1.63 17.69 5.03
C ALA A 53 1.29 17.43 6.52
N SER A 54 2.06 17.98 7.47
CA SER A 54 1.87 17.80 8.92
C SER A 54 1.91 16.34 9.39
N ALA A 55 2.59 15.46 8.65
CA ALA A 55 2.84 14.10 9.08
C ALA A 55 4.05 14.04 10.04
N LYS A 56 3.99 13.13 11.01
CA LYS A 56 5.14 12.78 11.85
C LYS A 56 6.11 11.95 11.00
N VAL A 57 7.31 12.50 10.75
CA VAL A 57 8.35 11.77 10.00
C VAL A 57 9.19 10.92 10.94
N VAL A 58 9.30 9.62 10.64
CA VAL A 58 10.12 8.66 11.37
C VAL A 58 11.22 8.15 10.43
N PRO A 59 12.46 8.61 10.56
CA PRO A 59 13.54 8.16 9.70
C PRO A 59 14.06 6.79 10.11
N ILE A 60 14.28 5.91 9.13
CA ILE A 60 14.97 4.63 9.30
C ILE A 60 15.94 4.40 8.12
N ASN A 61 16.78 3.39 8.22
CA ASN A 61 17.67 2.97 7.14
C ASN A 61 17.73 1.44 7.07
N ARG A 62 16.63 0.83 6.66
CA ARG A 62 16.49 -0.63 6.55
C ARG A 62 16.23 -1.09 5.13
N ARG A 63 15.68 -0.21 4.29
CA ARG A 63 15.28 -0.51 2.91
C ARG A 63 14.40 -1.75 2.86
N GLN A 64 13.39 -1.79 3.74
CA GLN A 64 12.52 -2.92 3.93
C GLN A 64 11.13 -2.48 4.42
N ILE A 65 10.10 -2.84 3.67
CA ILE A 65 8.73 -2.38 3.93
C ILE A 65 8.17 -2.90 5.27
N ALA A 66 8.45 -4.16 5.63
CA ALA A 66 8.05 -4.74 6.92
C ALA A 66 8.64 -3.95 8.09
N ALA A 67 9.95 -3.64 8.03
CA ALA A 67 10.63 -2.85 9.05
C ALA A 67 10.07 -1.42 9.14
N ALA A 68 9.74 -0.81 7.99
CA ALA A 68 9.12 0.51 7.96
C ALA A 68 7.74 0.51 8.60
N ARG A 69 6.88 -0.46 8.27
CA ARG A 69 5.56 -0.61 8.90
C ARG A 69 5.66 -0.85 10.41
N ASN A 70 6.58 -1.70 10.85
CA ASN A 70 6.83 -1.94 12.28
C ASN A 70 7.32 -0.69 13.00
N ALA A 71 8.25 0.07 12.39
CA ALA A 71 8.74 1.32 12.97
C ALA A 71 7.61 2.35 13.13
N GLY A 72 6.74 2.47 12.13
CA GLY A 72 5.57 3.34 12.20
C GLY A 72 4.59 2.91 13.28
N ALA A 73 4.30 1.62 13.40
CA ALA A 73 3.41 1.09 14.44
C ALA A 73 3.95 1.34 15.85
N ARG A 74 5.27 1.24 16.05
CA ARG A 74 5.92 1.60 17.33
C ARG A 74 5.83 3.10 17.65
N ALA A 75 5.86 3.96 16.63
CA ALA A 75 5.79 5.41 16.80
C ALA A 75 4.35 5.93 16.92
N ALA A 76 3.37 5.09 16.60
CA ALA A 76 1.95 5.38 16.61
C ALA A 76 1.37 5.38 18.02
N GLN A 77 0.31 6.19 18.24
CA GLN A 77 -0.40 6.31 19.51
C GLN A 77 -1.85 5.77 19.45
N GLY A 78 -2.40 5.62 18.23
CA GLY A 78 -3.78 5.19 18.01
C GLY A 78 -4.01 3.71 18.31
N GLU A 79 -5.24 3.38 18.68
CA GLU A 79 -5.72 2.00 18.83
C GLU A 79 -5.96 1.33 17.46
N TYR A 80 -6.44 2.09 16.49
CA TYR A 80 -6.65 1.61 15.13
C TYR A 80 -5.43 1.91 14.27
N LEU A 81 -4.75 0.87 13.79
CA LEU A 81 -3.58 0.98 12.94
C LEU A 81 -3.96 0.74 11.48
N PHE A 82 -3.67 1.73 10.64
CA PHE A 82 -3.88 1.67 9.20
C PHE A 82 -2.53 1.79 8.50
N PHE A 83 -2.16 0.78 7.72
CA PHE A 83 -0.97 0.77 6.90
C PHE A 83 -1.38 1.09 5.47
N VAL A 84 -0.86 2.19 4.92
CA VAL A 84 -1.20 2.69 3.58
C VAL A 84 0.09 2.92 2.81
N ASP A 85 0.25 2.29 1.65
CA ASP A 85 1.44 2.51 0.84
C ASP A 85 1.49 3.96 0.30
N ALA A 86 2.69 4.50 0.12
CA ALA A 86 2.92 5.90 -0.24
C ALA A 86 2.39 6.33 -1.63
N ASP A 87 1.92 5.37 -2.43
CA ASP A 87 1.30 5.58 -3.73
C ASP A 87 -0.17 5.13 -3.78
N THR A 88 -0.83 5.08 -2.63
CA THR A 88 -2.19 4.54 -2.47
C THR A 88 -3.15 5.62 -1.98
N ARG A 89 -4.30 5.74 -2.64
CA ARG A 89 -5.38 6.66 -2.29
C ARG A 89 -6.56 5.89 -1.69
N ILE A 90 -6.90 6.28 -0.47
CA ILE A 90 -8.07 5.80 0.26
C ILE A 90 -9.16 6.88 0.29
N ASN A 91 -10.36 6.51 0.69
CA ASN A 91 -11.47 7.43 0.92
C ASN A 91 -12.14 7.18 2.28
N ARG A 92 -13.11 8.03 2.62
CA ARG A 92 -13.85 7.95 3.89
C ARG A 92 -14.48 6.58 4.14
N ALA A 93 -15.04 5.95 3.11
CA ALA A 93 -15.68 4.64 3.27
C ALA A 93 -14.71 3.56 3.76
N HIS A 94 -13.46 3.58 3.27
CA HIS A 94 -12.43 2.64 3.73
C HIS A 94 -12.17 2.78 5.23
N VAL A 95 -12.11 4.01 5.76
CA VAL A 95 -11.85 4.26 7.18
C VAL A 95 -13.03 3.81 8.03
N ILE A 96 -14.25 4.21 7.65
CA ILE A 96 -15.48 3.86 8.39
C ILE A 96 -15.69 2.35 8.39
N ASP A 97 -15.61 1.69 7.23
CA ASP A 97 -15.84 0.25 7.11
C ASP A 97 -14.78 -0.57 7.85
N ALA A 98 -13.52 -0.09 7.87
CA ALA A 98 -12.44 -0.74 8.61
C ALA A 98 -12.65 -0.63 10.13
N ILE A 99 -13.00 0.54 10.65
CA ILE A 99 -13.31 0.73 12.07
C ILE A 99 -14.51 -0.14 12.45
N ALA A 100 -15.60 -0.09 11.69
CA ALA A 100 -16.78 -0.92 11.93
C ALA A 100 -16.46 -2.43 11.92
N ALA A 101 -15.53 -2.87 11.06
CA ALA A 101 -15.09 -4.26 11.07
C ALA A 101 -14.31 -4.60 12.35
N MET A 102 -13.38 -3.74 12.79
CA MET A 102 -12.60 -3.97 14.01
C MET A 102 -13.50 -3.96 15.25
N ASP A 103 -14.47 -3.05 15.33
CA ASP A 103 -15.47 -2.99 16.39
C ASP A 103 -16.39 -4.22 16.39
N ALA A 104 -16.64 -4.82 15.22
CA ALA A 104 -17.33 -6.11 15.07
C ALA A 104 -16.40 -7.33 15.28
N CYS A 105 -15.28 -7.15 15.98
CA CYS A 105 -14.32 -8.20 16.37
C CYS A 105 -13.64 -8.92 15.17
N TYR A 106 -13.48 -8.25 14.03
CA TYR A 106 -12.52 -8.75 13.03
C TYR A 106 -11.09 -8.47 13.52
N ALA A 107 -10.21 -9.43 13.35
CA ALA A 107 -8.81 -9.30 13.78
C ALA A 107 -8.05 -8.23 12.97
N GLY A 108 -8.50 -7.96 11.77
CA GLY A 108 -7.97 -6.95 10.87
C GLY A 108 -8.52 -7.15 9.47
N GLY A 109 -7.95 -6.46 8.51
CA GLY A 109 -8.43 -6.53 7.15
C GLY A 109 -7.58 -5.79 6.13
N SER A 110 -8.13 -5.75 4.92
CA SER A 110 -7.60 -5.06 3.76
C SER A 110 -8.76 -4.59 2.87
N ALA A 111 -8.47 -4.01 1.72
CA ALA A 111 -9.45 -3.68 0.71
C ALA A 111 -9.09 -4.30 -0.64
N ARG A 112 -10.08 -4.38 -1.54
CA ARG A 112 -9.82 -4.66 -2.94
C ARG A 112 -8.95 -3.57 -3.54
N VAL A 113 -8.23 -3.89 -4.62
CA VAL A 113 -7.29 -2.98 -5.25
C VAL A 113 -7.73 -2.66 -6.67
N ALA A 114 -7.76 -1.38 -7.00
CA ALA A 114 -7.80 -0.86 -8.36
C ALA A 114 -6.46 -0.18 -8.68
N MET A 115 -5.99 -0.32 -9.92
CA MET A 115 -4.78 0.35 -10.37
C MET A 115 -5.14 1.65 -11.06
N ASP A 116 -4.34 2.70 -10.84
CA ASP A 116 -4.49 3.95 -11.55
C ASP A 116 -3.83 3.92 -12.94
N GLY A 117 -4.22 4.91 -13.77
CA GLY A 117 -3.64 5.12 -15.09
C GLY A 117 -3.87 3.98 -16.08
N PHE A 118 -3.05 3.95 -17.11
CA PHE A 118 -3.12 2.91 -18.13
C PHE A 118 -2.55 1.60 -17.62
N VAL A 119 -3.36 0.54 -17.65
CA VAL A 119 -2.92 -0.83 -17.38
C VAL A 119 -2.92 -1.62 -18.70
N PRO A 120 -1.77 -2.16 -19.13
CA PRO A 120 -1.67 -2.99 -20.33
C PRO A 120 -2.65 -4.17 -20.29
N MET A 121 -3.09 -4.65 -21.46
CA MET A 121 -4.07 -5.74 -21.55
C MET A 121 -3.64 -6.99 -20.77
N TRP A 122 -2.37 -7.38 -20.89
CA TRP A 122 -1.83 -8.53 -20.14
C TRP A 122 -1.92 -8.32 -18.60
N GLY A 123 -1.67 -7.08 -18.15
CA GLY A 123 -1.79 -6.71 -16.74
C GLY A 123 -3.24 -6.80 -16.24
N ARG A 124 -4.22 -6.38 -17.08
CA ARG A 124 -5.65 -6.50 -16.72
C ARG A 124 -6.08 -7.95 -16.55
N VAL A 125 -5.63 -8.83 -17.45
CA VAL A 125 -5.93 -10.27 -17.38
C VAL A 125 -5.30 -10.88 -16.13
N LEU A 126 -4.01 -10.58 -15.88
CA LEU A 126 -3.30 -11.04 -14.70
C LEU A 126 -3.97 -10.57 -13.41
N LEU A 127 -4.29 -9.27 -13.32
CA LEU A 127 -4.95 -8.69 -12.13
C LEU A 127 -6.34 -9.30 -11.89
N ARG A 128 -7.14 -9.52 -12.92
CA ARG A 128 -8.48 -10.14 -12.76
C ARG A 128 -8.37 -11.57 -12.25
N GLY A 129 -7.50 -12.38 -12.84
CA GLY A 129 -7.31 -13.77 -12.42
C GLY A 129 -6.72 -13.85 -10.99
N PHE A 130 -5.68 -13.09 -10.74
CA PHE A 130 -5.00 -13.05 -9.45
C PHE A 130 -5.90 -12.48 -8.34
N SER A 131 -6.59 -11.35 -8.60
CA SER A 131 -7.47 -10.72 -7.60
C SER A 131 -8.62 -11.64 -7.20
N GLY A 132 -9.23 -12.37 -8.16
CA GLY A 132 -10.31 -13.32 -7.86
C GLY A 132 -9.87 -14.41 -6.89
N LEU A 133 -8.71 -15.03 -7.14
CA LEU A 133 -8.14 -16.06 -6.28
C LEU A 133 -7.64 -15.48 -4.94
N TYR A 134 -6.87 -14.40 -5.00
CA TYR A 134 -6.19 -13.80 -3.85
C TYR A 134 -7.18 -13.28 -2.80
N PHE A 135 -8.16 -12.47 -3.21
CA PHE A 135 -9.21 -11.98 -2.32
C PHE A 135 -10.24 -13.05 -1.96
N GLY A 136 -10.45 -14.06 -2.82
CA GLY A 136 -11.24 -15.25 -2.50
C GLY A 136 -10.65 -16.07 -1.35
N LEU A 137 -9.32 -16.07 -1.20
CA LEU A 137 -8.61 -16.67 -0.08
C LEU A 137 -8.56 -15.75 1.18
N ASN A 138 -9.21 -14.59 1.16
CA ASN A 138 -9.17 -13.59 2.24
C ASN A 138 -7.74 -13.18 2.62
N LEU A 139 -6.89 -12.93 1.63
CA LEU A 139 -5.54 -12.39 1.83
C LEU A 139 -5.56 -10.87 1.65
N GLY A 140 -4.79 -10.17 2.47
CA GLY A 140 -4.69 -8.71 2.42
C GLY A 140 -3.72 -8.23 1.35
N ALA A 141 -4.11 -7.22 0.59
CA ALA A 141 -3.20 -6.50 -0.28
C ALA A 141 -2.33 -5.54 0.55
N GLY A 142 -1.02 -5.56 0.33
CA GLY A 142 -0.05 -4.74 1.08
C GLY A 142 -0.31 -3.23 0.97
N ALA A 143 -0.92 -2.78 -0.13
CA ALA A 143 -1.22 -1.37 -0.36
C ALA A 143 -2.16 -0.74 0.70
N PHE A 144 -2.99 -1.55 1.36
CA PHE A 144 -3.87 -1.11 2.45
C PHE A 144 -4.17 -2.26 3.40
N LEU A 145 -3.77 -2.11 4.65
CA LEU A 145 -4.04 -3.06 5.74
C LEU A 145 -4.52 -2.31 6.97
N PHE A 146 -5.38 -2.93 7.76
CA PHE A 146 -5.83 -2.38 9.03
C PHE A 146 -5.97 -3.46 10.10
N THR A 147 -5.72 -3.08 11.35
CA THR A 147 -5.88 -3.93 12.53
C THR A 147 -5.93 -3.06 13.78
N THR A 148 -6.26 -3.64 14.94
CA THR A 148 -6.08 -2.95 16.21
C THR A 148 -4.64 -3.09 16.71
N ARG A 149 -4.19 -2.13 17.52
CA ARG A 149 -2.89 -2.21 18.22
C ARG A 149 -2.74 -3.53 18.97
N ARG A 150 -3.75 -3.90 19.73
CA ARG A 150 -3.79 -5.16 20.47
C ARG A 150 -3.50 -6.38 19.59
N ASN A 151 -4.16 -6.48 18.43
CA ASN A 151 -3.97 -7.60 17.53
C ASN A 151 -2.60 -7.54 16.82
N PHE A 152 -2.12 -6.33 16.47
CA PHE A 152 -0.79 -6.13 15.92
C PHE A 152 0.31 -6.62 16.87
N GLU A 153 0.22 -6.25 18.14
CA GLU A 153 1.15 -6.66 19.17
C GLU A 153 1.08 -8.16 19.46
N ALA A 154 -0.14 -8.73 19.49
CA ALA A 154 -0.36 -10.16 19.73
C ALA A 154 0.29 -11.07 18.68
N ILE A 155 0.40 -10.61 17.42
CA ILE A 155 1.08 -11.36 16.35
C ILE A 155 2.57 -10.99 16.19
N GLY A 156 3.08 -10.00 16.97
CA GLY A 156 4.45 -9.52 16.88
C GLY A 156 4.74 -8.60 15.69
N GLY A 157 3.70 -8.06 15.03
CA GLY A 157 3.82 -7.18 13.88
C GLY A 157 4.12 -7.90 12.56
N PHE A 158 4.75 -7.20 11.61
CA PHE A 158 5.22 -7.76 10.34
C PHE A 158 6.52 -8.54 10.54
N ASP A 159 6.61 -9.73 9.93
CA ASP A 159 7.84 -10.53 9.97
C ASP A 159 8.90 -9.92 9.02
N GLU A 160 9.94 -9.34 9.62
CA GLU A 160 11.05 -8.70 8.90
C GLU A 160 11.97 -9.68 8.17
N GLN A 161 11.76 -10.99 8.23
CA GLN A 161 12.47 -11.95 7.39
C GLN A 161 12.00 -11.89 5.93
N TYR A 162 10.81 -11.33 5.67
CA TYR A 162 10.23 -11.24 4.34
C TYR A 162 10.48 -9.86 3.72
N PHE A 163 10.99 -9.86 2.49
CA PHE A 163 11.18 -8.67 1.67
C PHE A 163 10.04 -8.45 0.67
N VAL A 164 9.18 -9.45 0.45
CA VAL A 164 7.96 -9.38 -0.36
C VAL A 164 6.96 -10.40 0.17
N GLY A 165 5.66 -10.08 0.08
CA GLY A 165 4.58 -10.94 0.56
C GLY A 165 4.45 -10.96 2.08
N GLU A 166 5.09 -10.03 2.78
CA GLU A 166 4.95 -9.85 4.24
C GLU A 166 3.49 -9.62 4.63
N GLU A 167 2.69 -9.00 3.76
CA GLU A 167 1.25 -8.80 3.94
C GLU A 167 0.47 -10.11 3.95
N VAL A 168 0.93 -11.12 3.21
CA VAL A 168 0.31 -12.45 3.22
C VAL A 168 0.48 -13.10 4.58
N TYR A 169 1.71 -13.12 5.09
CA TYR A 169 2.01 -13.69 6.41
C TYR A 169 1.31 -12.91 7.50
N PHE A 170 1.31 -11.59 7.45
CA PHE A 170 0.56 -10.72 8.36
C PHE A 170 -0.93 -11.08 8.38
N SER A 171 -1.54 -11.25 7.21
CA SER A 171 -2.95 -11.65 7.09
C SER A 171 -3.21 -13.03 7.68
N LEU A 172 -2.30 -14.00 7.47
CA LEU A 172 -2.41 -15.35 8.00
C LEU A 172 -2.28 -15.36 9.54
N GLU A 173 -1.37 -14.57 10.11
CA GLU A 173 -1.22 -14.46 11.56
C GLU A 173 -2.45 -13.80 12.20
N LEU A 174 -2.98 -12.71 11.64
CA LEU A 174 -4.23 -12.11 12.11
C LEU A 174 -5.41 -13.08 12.06
N ARG A 175 -5.48 -13.93 11.04
CA ARG A 175 -6.55 -14.94 10.93
C ARG A 175 -6.51 -16.01 12.03
N LYS A 176 -5.39 -16.19 12.72
CA LYS A 176 -5.32 -17.05 13.92
C LYS A 176 -6.02 -16.41 15.11
N LEU A 177 -6.07 -15.06 15.16
CA LEU A 177 -6.75 -14.32 16.22
C LEU A 177 -8.26 -14.14 15.96
N GLY A 178 -8.71 -14.18 14.70
CA GLY A 178 -10.11 -13.99 14.37
C GLY A 178 -10.37 -13.81 12.88
N ARG A 179 -11.57 -13.38 12.53
CA ARG A 179 -11.97 -13.16 11.13
C ARG A 179 -11.16 -12.03 10.51
N PHE A 180 -10.80 -12.18 9.23
CA PHE A 180 -10.14 -11.15 8.42
C PHE A 180 -11.14 -10.58 7.41
N LYS A 181 -11.17 -9.25 7.26
CA LYS A 181 -12.11 -8.54 6.39
C LYS A 181 -11.44 -8.02 5.13
N VAL A 182 -11.99 -8.34 3.96
CA VAL A 182 -11.66 -7.64 2.72
C VAL A 182 -12.80 -6.69 2.38
N LEU A 183 -12.54 -5.38 2.41
CA LEU A 183 -13.52 -4.35 2.09
C LEU A 183 -13.89 -4.43 0.60
N ARG A 184 -15.17 -4.15 0.28
CA ARG A 184 -15.69 -4.24 -1.09
C ARG A 184 -15.27 -3.06 -1.95
N GLU A 185 -15.23 -1.87 -1.34
CA GLU A 185 -14.77 -0.65 -2.01
C GLU A 185 -13.28 -0.79 -2.32
N PRO A 186 -12.85 -0.61 -3.58
CA PRO A 186 -11.45 -0.74 -3.93
C PRO A 186 -10.67 0.54 -3.60
N ILE A 187 -9.50 0.37 -2.98
CA ILE A 187 -8.48 1.43 -2.94
C ILE A 187 -7.88 1.62 -4.33
N VAL A 188 -7.30 2.79 -4.57
CA VAL A 188 -6.58 3.09 -5.82
C VAL A 188 -5.10 3.18 -5.54
N THR A 189 -4.29 2.31 -6.15
CA THR A 189 -2.83 2.32 -6.04
C THR A 189 -2.15 2.49 -7.39
N SER A 190 -0.89 2.90 -7.41
CA SER A 190 -0.18 3.20 -8.65
C SER A 190 0.07 1.96 -9.49
N GLY A 191 -0.39 2.00 -10.75
CA GLY A 191 -0.11 0.99 -11.76
C GLY A 191 1.29 1.09 -12.39
N ARG A 192 2.16 1.97 -11.91
CA ARG A 192 3.48 2.30 -12.49
C ARG A 192 4.34 1.07 -12.78
N LYS A 193 4.39 0.09 -11.90
CA LYS A 193 5.21 -1.13 -12.11
C LYS A 193 4.76 -1.92 -13.35
N LEU A 194 3.47 -1.97 -13.65
CA LEU A 194 2.95 -2.63 -14.84
C LEU A 194 3.24 -1.87 -16.13
N ARG A 195 3.49 -0.55 -16.05
CA ARG A 195 3.87 0.31 -17.20
C ARG A 195 5.38 0.28 -17.43
N MET A 196 6.18 0.28 -16.37
CA MET A 196 7.64 0.41 -16.43
C MET A 196 8.36 -0.86 -16.85
N TYR A 197 7.77 -2.02 -16.59
CA TYR A 197 8.44 -3.30 -16.85
C TYR A 197 7.78 -4.06 -18.01
N PRO A 198 8.57 -4.65 -18.93
CA PRO A 198 8.05 -5.55 -19.96
C PRO A 198 7.32 -6.74 -19.31
N ALA A 199 6.19 -7.17 -19.92
CA ALA A 199 5.37 -8.26 -19.41
C ALA A 199 6.19 -9.53 -19.07
N LYS A 200 7.10 -9.92 -19.97
CA LYS A 200 7.97 -11.11 -19.80
C LYS A 200 8.84 -11.02 -18.54
N GLN A 201 9.42 -9.84 -18.28
CA GLN A 201 10.23 -9.63 -17.08
C GLN A 201 9.37 -9.65 -15.83
N PHE A 202 8.26 -8.90 -15.82
CA PHE A 202 7.34 -8.86 -14.67
C PHE A 202 6.83 -10.26 -14.31
N LEU A 203 6.31 -11.00 -15.29
CA LEU A 203 5.78 -12.35 -15.08
C LEU A 203 6.85 -13.32 -14.58
N ARG A 204 8.06 -13.28 -15.15
CA ARG A 204 9.17 -14.15 -14.69
C ARG A 204 9.52 -13.90 -13.22
N GLU A 205 9.64 -12.63 -12.82
CA GLU A 205 10.00 -12.29 -11.45
C GLU A 205 8.85 -12.59 -10.48
N PHE A 206 7.62 -12.24 -10.86
CA PHE A 206 6.43 -12.51 -10.08
C PHE A 206 6.22 -14.03 -9.84
N PHE A 207 6.20 -14.82 -10.91
CA PHE A 207 6.07 -16.27 -10.77
C PHE A 207 7.28 -16.92 -10.12
N GLY A 208 8.48 -16.36 -10.32
CA GLY A 208 9.69 -16.79 -9.63
C GLY A 208 9.55 -16.71 -8.10
N VAL A 209 8.96 -15.63 -7.59
CA VAL A 209 8.67 -15.47 -6.16
C VAL A 209 7.59 -16.46 -5.71
N VAL A 210 6.50 -16.60 -6.46
CA VAL A 210 5.40 -17.51 -6.12
C VAL A 210 5.89 -18.95 -6.04
N VAL A 211 6.68 -19.41 -7.02
CA VAL A 211 7.22 -20.79 -7.06
C VAL A 211 8.28 -21.03 -5.98
N ALA A 212 9.14 -20.04 -5.72
CA ALA A 212 10.14 -20.15 -4.66
C ALA A 212 9.55 -20.06 -3.24
N GLY A 213 8.29 -19.61 -3.13
CA GLY A 213 7.57 -19.50 -1.87
C GLY A 213 8.32 -18.70 -0.80
N PRO A 214 8.26 -19.11 0.48
CA PRO A 214 8.89 -18.39 1.59
C PRO A 214 10.39 -18.13 1.42
N ARG A 215 11.12 -19.07 0.80
CA ARG A 215 12.57 -18.92 0.55
C ARG A 215 12.87 -17.83 -0.47
N GLY A 216 12.01 -17.66 -1.50
CA GLY A 216 12.14 -16.60 -2.49
C GLY A 216 11.84 -15.23 -1.90
N ALA A 217 10.80 -15.14 -1.08
CA ALA A 217 10.36 -13.93 -0.41
C ALA A 217 11.36 -13.37 0.63
N ARG A 218 12.22 -14.22 1.17
CA ARG A 218 13.29 -13.84 2.13
C ARG A 218 14.60 -13.37 1.48
N SER A 219 14.73 -13.43 0.16
CA SER A 219 15.98 -13.10 -0.54
C SER A 219 15.86 -11.79 -1.32
N ARG A 220 16.32 -10.67 -0.74
CA ARG A 220 16.29 -9.33 -1.38
C ARG A 220 16.98 -9.31 -2.76
N SER A 221 18.06 -10.05 -2.95
CA SER A 221 18.82 -10.06 -4.21
C SER A 221 18.02 -10.57 -5.41
N LYS A 222 16.97 -11.36 -5.16
CA LYS A 222 16.08 -11.92 -6.18
C LYS A 222 14.86 -11.02 -6.49
N LEU A 223 14.72 -9.89 -5.78
CA LEU A 223 13.52 -9.04 -5.78
C LEU A 223 13.77 -7.68 -6.45
N ARG A 224 14.44 -7.67 -7.60
CA ARG A 224 14.78 -6.44 -8.33
C ARG A 224 13.56 -5.58 -8.65
N LEU A 225 12.44 -6.20 -9.03
CA LEU A 225 11.19 -5.51 -9.35
C LEU A 225 10.67 -4.60 -8.20
N TRP A 226 10.94 -4.99 -6.95
CA TRP A 226 10.48 -4.26 -5.77
C TRP A 226 11.53 -3.30 -5.22
N TYR A 227 12.81 -3.57 -5.44
CA TYR A 227 13.93 -2.89 -4.77
C TYR A 227 14.95 -2.20 -5.69
N ASP A 228 14.72 -2.14 -7.01
CA ASP A 228 15.64 -1.49 -7.97
C ASP A 228 15.61 0.04 -7.93
N GLY A 229 14.65 0.62 -7.20
CA GLY A 229 14.52 2.06 -7.00
C GLY A 229 14.05 2.85 -8.22
N LYS A 230 13.69 2.19 -9.33
CA LYS A 230 13.20 2.89 -10.53
C LYS A 230 11.88 3.60 -10.27
N ARG A 231 11.76 4.81 -10.81
CA ARG A 231 10.55 5.63 -10.76
C ARG A 231 10.13 6.02 -12.18
N GLU A 232 8.83 6.17 -12.43
CA GLU A 232 8.26 6.40 -13.77
C GLU A 232 8.83 7.67 -14.42
N ASN A 233 9.03 8.74 -13.66
CA ASN A 233 9.57 10.00 -14.19
C ASN A 233 11.06 9.94 -14.54
N GLN A 234 11.85 9.09 -13.89
CA GLN A 234 13.26 8.89 -14.25
C GLN A 234 13.43 8.15 -15.59
N VAL A 235 12.41 7.37 -16.01
CA VAL A 235 12.40 6.70 -17.31
C VAL A 235 12.05 7.69 -18.42
N ALA A 236 11.13 8.63 -18.16
CA ALA A 236 10.76 9.69 -19.11
C ALA A 236 11.93 10.63 -19.45
N GLU A 237 12.77 10.97 -18.47
CA GLU A 237 13.96 11.81 -18.67
C GLU A 237 15.07 11.12 -19.47
N ARG A 238 15.07 9.79 -19.57
CA ARG A 238 16.05 9.01 -20.35
C ARG A 238 15.65 8.78 -21.81
N GLY A 239 14.64 9.46 -22.33
CA GLY A 239 14.39 9.57 -23.77
C GLY A 239 13.49 8.53 -24.40
N ASP A 240 12.80 7.70 -23.64
CA ASP A 240 11.75 6.83 -24.21
C ASP A 240 10.42 7.61 -24.22
N GLY A 241 10.22 8.32 -25.34
CA GLY A 241 9.13 9.28 -25.56
C GLY A 241 7.72 8.68 -25.57
N CYS A 242 7.22 8.34 -24.40
CA CYS A 242 5.80 8.07 -24.22
C CYS A 242 5.12 9.35 -23.68
N ARG A 243 4.38 10.06 -24.56
CA ARG A 243 3.58 11.24 -24.21
C ARG A 243 2.62 10.87 -23.08
N ARG A 244 2.56 11.71 -22.03
CA ARG A 244 1.53 11.63 -21.00
C ARG A 244 0.16 11.72 -21.68
N PRO A 245 -0.78 10.80 -21.41
CA PRO A 245 -2.17 11.08 -21.76
C PRO A 245 -2.67 12.21 -20.88
N ASP A 246 -3.17 13.28 -21.50
CA ASP A 246 -3.90 14.33 -20.80
C ASP A 246 -5.02 13.71 -19.96
N TYR A 247 -4.98 13.95 -18.66
CA TYR A 247 -6.05 13.53 -17.76
C TYR A 247 -7.32 14.30 -18.14
N ASP A 248 -8.25 13.62 -18.78
CA ASP A 248 -9.55 14.21 -19.11
C ASP A 248 -10.33 14.47 -17.81
N ALA A 249 -10.32 15.73 -17.38
CA ALA A 249 -11.07 16.25 -16.25
C ALA A 249 -12.58 15.93 -16.33
N ARG A 250 -13.08 15.42 -17.45
CA ARG A 250 -14.46 14.99 -17.67
C ARG A 250 -14.76 13.64 -17.02
N LEU A 251 -13.76 12.76 -16.84
CA LEU A 251 -13.98 11.49 -16.15
C LEU A 251 -14.19 11.68 -14.64
N LEU A 252 -13.46 12.61 -14.02
CA LEU A 252 -13.66 12.94 -12.60
C LEU A 252 -15.05 13.52 -12.32
N LYS A 253 -15.60 14.35 -13.24
CA LYS A 253 -16.96 14.91 -13.12
C LYS A 253 -18.06 13.87 -13.28
N ARG A 254 -17.82 12.76 -13.98
CA ARG A 254 -18.80 11.67 -14.11
C ARG A 254 -18.89 10.79 -12.86
N LEU A 255 -17.78 10.58 -12.14
CA LEU A 255 -17.76 9.82 -10.89
C LEU A 255 -18.36 10.58 -9.71
N LEU A 256 -18.36 11.93 -9.76
CA LEU A 256 -18.93 12.78 -8.72
C LEU A 256 -20.44 13.07 -8.91
N ARG A 257 -21.08 12.58 -9.98
CA ARG A 257 -22.52 12.80 -10.27
C ARG A 257 -23.42 11.60 -10.07
N LEU A 258 -22.95 10.51 -9.51
CA LEU A 258 -23.81 9.41 -9.09
C LEU A 258 -24.07 9.54 -7.59
N LYS A 259 -25.23 10.14 -7.31
CA LYS A 259 -25.85 10.19 -5.98
C LYS A 259 -26.16 8.79 -5.48
#